data_3a4b08a2a6352ffbbdb0fdcc37ec017b
#
_entry.id   3a4b08a2a6352ffbbdb0fdcc37ec017b
#
_cell.length_a   1.000
_cell.length_b   1.000
_cell.length_c   1.000
_cell.angle_alpha   90.00
_cell.angle_beta   90.00
_cell.angle_gamma   90.00
#
_symmetry.space_group_name_H-M   'P 1'
#
loop_
_entity.id
_entity.type
_entity.pdbx_description
1 polymer ?
#
loop_
_entity_poly.entity_id
_entity_poly.type
_entity_poly.pdbx_seq_one_letter_code
_entity_poly.pdbx_strand_id
1 'polypeptide(L)'
;EPTFANRMNQAAQRIGLTNSHFGNSNGWPDQGVTYVTARDLAKLATATIRDFPDLYKRFYSLREFTWGKTLGAGAAITQANRDPLLGRVAGADGLKTGHTEEAGYGFTGSAEQNGRRLVMVVAGLNSFNGRIEESVRFIEWGFRAWQAKPVVAAGRKVEDAEVQLGSSSSVGLVAPKQLTVTLPAGAVPEMRAKVVYNGPLKAPIAKGQHVADLVITGADMPEQRLPLVADAAVGKAGFFGRAWAGLTGLFG
;
A
#
# COMPACT_ATOMS: atom_id res chain seq x y z
N GLU A 1 -14.59 -24.87 0.36
CA GLU A 1 -14.32 -23.85 -0.67
C GLU A 1 -15.14 -22.56 -0.43
N PRO A 2 -16.51 -22.55 -0.43
CA PRO A 2 -17.28 -21.30 -0.31
C PRO A 2 -16.98 -20.51 0.97
N THR A 3 -16.81 -21.16 2.10
CA THR A 3 -16.46 -20.50 3.37
C THR A 3 -15.13 -19.77 3.29
N PHE A 4 -14.14 -20.34 2.58
CA PHE A 4 -12.84 -19.70 2.42
C PHE A 4 -12.92 -18.52 1.46
N ALA A 5 -13.63 -18.65 0.33
CA ALA A 5 -13.87 -17.54 -0.60
C ALA A 5 -14.57 -16.36 0.10
N ASN A 6 -15.56 -16.62 0.96
CA ASN A 6 -16.20 -15.60 1.78
C ASN A 6 -15.20 -14.88 2.70
N ARG A 7 -14.27 -15.59 3.34
CA ARG A 7 -13.21 -14.99 4.16
C ARG A 7 -12.26 -14.15 3.32
N MET A 8 -11.92 -14.59 2.10
CA MET A 8 -11.12 -13.80 1.15
C MET A 8 -11.82 -12.49 0.82
N ASN A 9 -13.10 -12.51 0.47
CA ASN A 9 -13.89 -11.31 0.15
C ASN A 9 -14.02 -10.36 1.36
N GLN A 10 -14.23 -10.88 2.57
CA GLN A 10 -14.22 -10.05 3.78
C GLN A 10 -12.85 -9.41 4.04
N ALA A 11 -11.74 -10.13 3.81
CA ALA A 11 -10.40 -9.57 3.90
C ALA A 11 -10.17 -8.50 2.84
N ALA A 12 -10.60 -8.73 1.61
CA ALA A 12 -10.54 -7.78 0.51
C ALA A 12 -11.24 -6.46 0.86
N GLN A 13 -12.45 -6.52 1.40
CA GLN A 13 -13.18 -5.33 1.85
C GLN A 13 -12.42 -4.56 2.94
N ARG A 14 -11.85 -5.25 3.94
CA ARG A 14 -11.09 -4.61 5.02
C ARG A 14 -9.86 -3.84 4.53
N ILE A 15 -9.23 -4.28 3.45
CA ILE A 15 -8.07 -3.59 2.86
C ILE A 15 -8.45 -2.69 1.68
N GLY A 16 -9.75 -2.49 1.44
CA GLY A 16 -10.26 -1.54 0.46
C GLY A 16 -10.20 -1.99 -1.01
N LEU A 17 -10.31 -3.29 -1.28
CA LEU A 17 -10.48 -3.83 -2.63
C LEU A 17 -11.95 -3.71 -3.02
N THR A 18 -12.35 -2.57 -3.56
CA THR A 18 -13.75 -2.25 -3.81
C THR A 18 -14.26 -2.73 -5.17
N ASN A 19 -13.36 -3.14 -6.06
CA ASN A 19 -13.68 -3.55 -7.43
C ASN A 19 -13.10 -4.94 -7.75
N SER A 20 -13.15 -5.83 -6.76
CA SER A 20 -12.68 -7.20 -6.90
C SER A 20 -13.58 -8.15 -6.13
N HIS A 21 -13.74 -9.37 -6.66
CA HIS A 21 -14.46 -10.47 -6.03
C HIS A 21 -13.70 -11.77 -6.26
N PHE A 22 -13.66 -12.62 -5.26
CA PHE A 22 -12.99 -13.93 -5.29
C PHE A 22 -14.04 -15.02 -5.15
N GLY A 23 -14.26 -15.80 -6.21
CA GLY A 23 -15.20 -16.92 -6.25
C GLY A 23 -14.59 -18.22 -5.73
N ASN A 24 -13.25 -18.36 -5.83
CA ASN A 24 -12.53 -19.54 -5.41
C ASN A 24 -11.15 -19.21 -4.81
N SER A 25 -10.52 -20.21 -4.19
CA SER A 25 -9.24 -20.05 -3.47
C SER A 25 -8.01 -20.35 -4.33
N ASN A 26 -8.17 -20.99 -5.47
CA ASN A 26 -7.06 -21.53 -6.28
C ASN A 26 -6.82 -20.76 -7.58
N GLY A 27 -7.71 -19.83 -7.95
CA GLY A 27 -7.61 -19.02 -9.15
C GLY A 27 -7.93 -19.76 -10.45
N TRP A 28 -8.66 -20.86 -10.37
CA TRP A 28 -9.16 -21.53 -11.56
C TRP A 28 -10.31 -20.75 -12.20
N PRO A 29 -10.49 -20.88 -13.53
CA PRO A 29 -11.62 -20.29 -14.22
C PRO A 29 -12.96 -20.66 -13.57
N ASP A 30 -13.82 -19.67 -13.36
CA ASP A 30 -15.12 -19.81 -12.69
C ASP A 30 -16.24 -19.01 -13.39
N GLN A 31 -16.11 -18.89 -14.70
CA GLN A 31 -17.10 -18.22 -15.56
C GLN A 31 -17.32 -16.75 -15.20
N GLY A 32 -16.25 -16.08 -14.72
CA GLY A 32 -16.28 -14.66 -14.40
C GLY A 32 -16.80 -14.31 -13.02
N VAL A 33 -17.01 -15.28 -12.14
CA VAL A 33 -17.32 -15.03 -10.72
C VAL A 33 -16.14 -14.33 -10.04
N THR A 34 -14.90 -14.78 -10.30
CA THR A 34 -13.68 -14.10 -9.88
C THR A 34 -13.33 -12.99 -10.86
N TYR A 35 -13.26 -11.77 -10.38
CA TYR A 35 -12.76 -10.62 -11.12
C TYR A 35 -11.94 -9.71 -10.21
N VAL A 36 -10.94 -9.05 -10.80
CA VAL A 36 -10.02 -8.17 -10.07
C VAL A 36 -9.65 -6.97 -10.94
N THR A 37 -9.28 -5.86 -10.30
CA THR A 37 -8.65 -4.74 -10.99
C THR A 37 -7.17 -4.67 -10.70
N ALA A 38 -6.38 -4.09 -11.61
CA ALA A 38 -4.95 -3.86 -11.40
C ALA A 38 -4.69 -3.02 -10.13
N ARG A 39 -5.55 -2.02 -9.86
CA ARG A 39 -5.47 -1.20 -8.65
C ARG A 39 -5.67 -2.02 -7.38
N ASP A 40 -6.63 -2.92 -7.36
CA ASP A 40 -6.91 -3.73 -6.18
C ASP A 40 -5.83 -4.79 -5.97
N LEU A 41 -5.28 -5.38 -7.04
CA LEU A 41 -4.11 -6.26 -6.94
C LEU A 41 -2.87 -5.52 -6.39
N ALA A 42 -2.65 -4.26 -6.79
CA ALA A 42 -1.57 -3.44 -6.24
C ALA A 42 -1.79 -3.12 -4.74
N LYS A 43 -3.04 -2.86 -4.32
CA LYS A 43 -3.38 -2.70 -2.89
C LYS A 43 -3.17 -3.99 -2.11
N LEU A 44 -3.59 -5.14 -2.64
CA LEU A 44 -3.39 -6.44 -2.04
C LEU A 44 -1.90 -6.75 -1.85
N ALA A 45 -1.10 -6.53 -2.90
CA ALA A 45 0.35 -6.70 -2.84
C ALA A 45 0.99 -5.78 -1.78
N THR A 46 0.60 -4.51 -1.76
CA THR A 46 1.08 -3.54 -0.77
C THR A 46 0.73 -3.95 0.66
N ALA A 47 -0.50 -4.42 0.89
CA ALA A 47 -0.94 -4.94 2.20
C ALA A 47 -0.15 -6.20 2.58
N THR A 48 0.06 -7.13 1.65
CA THR A 48 0.85 -8.35 1.87
C THR A 48 2.28 -8.02 2.33
N ILE A 49 2.95 -7.09 1.64
CA ILE A 49 4.32 -6.68 1.96
C ILE A 49 4.38 -5.95 3.31
N ARG A 50 3.43 -5.04 3.57
CA ARG A 50 3.41 -4.20 4.77
C ARG A 50 3.02 -4.96 6.03
N ASP A 51 1.98 -5.79 5.93
CA ASP A 51 1.34 -6.41 7.10
C ASP A 51 1.95 -7.78 7.43
N PHE A 52 2.64 -8.40 6.47
CA PHE A 52 3.27 -9.71 6.62
C PHE A 52 4.72 -9.74 6.08
N PRO A 53 5.60 -8.81 6.47
CA PRO A 53 6.93 -8.64 5.86
C PRO A 53 7.80 -9.90 5.95
N ASP A 54 7.78 -10.60 7.09
CA ASP A 54 8.59 -11.80 7.30
C ASP A 54 8.13 -12.98 6.43
N LEU A 55 6.81 -13.19 6.34
CA LEU A 55 6.22 -14.22 5.49
C LEU A 55 6.42 -13.88 4.01
N TYR A 56 6.26 -12.60 3.65
CA TYR A 56 6.54 -12.13 2.31
C TYR A 56 7.97 -12.45 1.90
N LYS A 57 8.94 -12.01 2.68
CA LYS A 57 10.36 -12.25 2.42
C LYS A 57 10.71 -13.76 2.39
N ARG A 58 10.08 -14.54 3.25
CA ARG A 58 10.35 -15.98 3.35
C ARG A 58 9.86 -16.77 2.13
N PHE A 59 8.71 -16.41 1.55
CA PHE A 59 8.05 -17.24 0.55
C PHE A 59 8.07 -16.67 -0.87
N TYR A 60 7.98 -15.35 -1.05
CA TYR A 60 7.83 -14.78 -2.38
C TYR A 60 9.17 -14.59 -3.11
N SER A 61 10.25 -14.35 -2.39
CA SER A 61 11.57 -14.11 -2.98
C SER A 61 12.35 -15.38 -3.36
N LEU A 62 11.80 -16.55 -3.11
CA LEU A 62 12.45 -17.81 -3.44
C LEU A 62 12.54 -17.97 -4.96
N ARG A 63 13.75 -18.23 -5.48
CA ARG A 63 13.99 -18.44 -6.91
C ARG A 63 13.57 -19.82 -7.37
N GLU A 64 13.64 -20.80 -6.49
CA GLU A 64 13.21 -22.18 -6.71
C GLU A 64 12.72 -22.79 -5.40
N PHE A 65 11.94 -23.83 -5.51
CA PHE A 65 11.45 -24.60 -4.37
C PHE A 65 11.45 -26.08 -4.69
N THR A 66 12.00 -26.87 -3.78
CA THR A 66 12.03 -28.33 -3.87
C THR A 66 10.99 -28.93 -2.93
N TRP A 67 10.09 -29.74 -3.46
CA TRP A 67 9.07 -30.41 -2.67
C TRP A 67 8.78 -31.81 -3.20
N GLY A 68 8.36 -32.71 -2.31
CA GLY A 68 7.91 -34.05 -2.69
C GLY A 68 8.95 -34.84 -3.51
N LYS A 69 8.47 -35.92 -4.09
CA LYS A 69 9.25 -36.81 -4.95
C LYS A 69 8.40 -37.29 -6.13
N THR A 70 9.03 -37.53 -7.26
CA THR A 70 8.40 -38.15 -8.43
C THR A 70 8.00 -39.60 -8.12
N LEU A 71 6.92 -40.07 -8.74
CA LEU A 71 6.55 -41.47 -8.70
C LEU A 71 7.65 -42.35 -9.32
N GLY A 72 7.86 -43.54 -8.80
CA GLY A 72 8.89 -44.46 -9.25
C GLY A 72 10.25 -44.18 -8.65
N ALA A 73 11.16 -43.51 -9.38
CA ALA A 73 12.55 -43.29 -8.95
C ALA A 73 12.73 -42.43 -7.70
N GLY A 74 11.68 -41.77 -7.26
CA GLY A 74 11.69 -40.95 -6.04
C GLY A 74 12.57 -39.70 -6.09
N ALA A 75 12.86 -39.17 -7.28
CA ALA A 75 13.63 -37.95 -7.46
C ALA A 75 12.87 -36.73 -6.88
N ALA A 76 13.60 -35.82 -6.24
CA ALA A 76 13.03 -34.59 -5.72
C ALA A 76 12.44 -33.72 -6.83
N ILE A 77 11.26 -33.12 -6.59
CA ILE A 77 10.61 -32.21 -7.53
C ILE A 77 11.08 -30.80 -7.21
N THR A 78 11.94 -30.23 -8.06
CA THR A 78 12.40 -28.84 -7.95
C THR A 78 11.77 -28.01 -9.06
N GLN A 79 11.15 -26.91 -8.67
CA GLN A 79 10.48 -25.98 -9.59
C GLN A 79 11.06 -24.57 -9.44
N ALA A 80 11.42 -23.97 -10.57
CA ALA A 80 11.80 -22.56 -10.60
C ALA A 80 10.58 -21.65 -10.39
N ASN A 81 10.79 -20.54 -9.71
CA ASN A 81 9.77 -19.50 -9.61
C ASN A 81 9.49 -18.91 -11.00
N ARG A 82 8.22 -18.71 -11.31
CA ARG A 82 7.77 -18.13 -12.59
C ARG A 82 7.72 -16.61 -12.57
N ASP A 83 8.14 -15.97 -11.47
CA ASP A 83 8.22 -14.52 -11.34
C ASP A 83 9.19 -13.95 -12.40
N PRO A 84 8.72 -13.05 -13.28
CA PRO A 84 9.53 -12.52 -14.37
C PRO A 84 10.63 -11.57 -13.92
N LEU A 85 10.58 -11.02 -12.71
CA LEU A 85 11.55 -10.05 -12.21
C LEU A 85 12.70 -10.69 -11.44
N LEU A 86 12.46 -11.83 -10.76
CA LEU A 86 13.47 -12.48 -9.93
C LEU A 86 14.70 -12.87 -10.75
N GLY A 87 15.86 -12.35 -10.32
CA GLY A 87 17.13 -12.56 -10.99
C GLY A 87 17.38 -11.72 -12.24
N ARG A 88 16.40 -10.90 -12.68
CA ARG A 88 16.51 -10.00 -13.83
C ARG A 88 16.55 -8.54 -13.42
N VAL A 89 15.76 -8.18 -12.40
CA VAL A 89 15.66 -6.79 -11.91
C VAL A 89 16.28 -6.72 -10.52
N ALA A 90 17.14 -5.73 -10.31
CA ALA A 90 17.73 -5.49 -9.00
C ALA A 90 16.65 -5.18 -7.96
N GLY A 91 16.75 -5.80 -6.79
CA GLY A 91 15.80 -5.61 -5.70
C GLY A 91 14.43 -6.27 -5.89
N ALA A 92 14.22 -7.06 -6.96
CA ALA A 92 12.98 -7.83 -7.15
C ALA A 92 12.82 -8.91 -6.08
N ASP A 93 11.61 -9.01 -5.50
CA ASP A 93 11.35 -9.90 -4.36
C ASP A 93 9.94 -10.54 -4.35
N GLY A 94 9.19 -10.45 -5.44
CA GLY A 94 7.87 -11.08 -5.59
C GLY A 94 7.01 -10.40 -6.65
N LEU A 95 5.79 -10.80 -6.85
CA LEU A 95 4.89 -11.61 -5.99
C LEU A 95 4.33 -12.83 -6.73
N LYS A 96 3.31 -12.58 -7.60
CA LYS A 96 2.48 -13.69 -8.12
C LYS A 96 2.15 -13.54 -9.59
N THR A 97 2.36 -14.60 -10.34
CA THR A 97 1.93 -14.76 -11.73
C THR A 97 0.56 -15.42 -11.81
N GLY A 98 -0.20 -15.10 -12.84
CA GLY A 98 -1.44 -15.78 -13.22
C GLY A 98 -1.51 -16.00 -14.72
N HIS A 99 -2.29 -17.00 -15.13
CA HIS A 99 -2.67 -17.22 -16.52
C HIS A 99 -3.95 -18.07 -16.59
N THR A 100 -4.90 -17.58 -17.36
CA THR A 100 -6.03 -18.35 -17.89
C THR A 100 -6.23 -17.95 -19.36
N GLU A 101 -6.91 -18.78 -20.15
CA GLU A 101 -7.20 -18.44 -21.55
C GLU A 101 -8.04 -17.15 -21.67
N GLU A 102 -8.94 -16.90 -20.70
CA GLU A 102 -9.81 -15.71 -20.70
C GLU A 102 -9.06 -14.46 -20.26
N ALA A 103 -8.19 -14.55 -19.25
CA ALA A 103 -7.52 -13.39 -18.64
C ALA A 103 -6.14 -13.09 -19.25
N GLY A 104 -5.59 -13.99 -20.07
CA GLY A 104 -4.22 -13.89 -20.58
C GLY A 104 -3.16 -14.03 -19.48
N TYR A 105 -1.94 -13.67 -19.79
CA TYR A 105 -0.82 -13.71 -18.84
C TYR A 105 -0.81 -12.45 -17.99
N GLY A 106 -0.82 -12.63 -16.67
CA GLY A 106 -0.76 -11.56 -15.68
C GLY A 106 0.37 -11.73 -14.68
N PHE A 107 0.77 -10.62 -14.07
CA PHE A 107 1.75 -10.60 -13.01
C PHE A 107 1.56 -9.38 -12.10
N THR A 108 1.59 -9.64 -10.80
CA THR A 108 1.74 -8.61 -9.78
C THR A 108 3.15 -8.72 -9.24
N GLY A 109 3.95 -7.68 -9.41
CA GLY A 109 5.37 -7.69 -9.08
C GLY A 109 5.78 -6.58 -8.13
N SER A 110 6.91 -6.77 -7.45
CA SER A 110 7.54 -5.77 -6.60
C SER A 110 9.05 -5.83 -6.68
N ALA A 111 9.66 -4.66 -6.58
CA ALA A 111 11.10 -4.50 -6.40
C ALA A 111 11.39 -3.31 -5.48
N GLU A 112 12.51 -3.36 -4.75
CA GLU A 112 12.98 -2.26 -3.92
C GLU A 112 14.40 -1.87 -4.28
N GLN A 113 14.61 -0.59 -4.64
CA GLN A 113 15.93 -0.05 -4.96
C GLN A 113 16.16 1.26 -4.19
N ASN A 114 17.28 1.37 -3.52
CA ASN A 114 17.68 2.55 -2.76
C ASN A 114 16.61 3.02 -1.75
N GLY A 115 15.95 2.07 -1.08
CA GLY A 115 14.88 2.33 -0.11
C GLY A 115 13.53 2.76 -0.72
N ARG A 116 13.41 2.73 -2.05
CA ARG A 116 12.17 2.98 -2.77
C ARG A 116 11.61 1.67 -3.31
N ARG A 117 10.41 1.32 -2.84
CA ARG A 117 9.67 0.15 -3.32
C ARG A 117 8.67 0.56 -4.40
N LEU A 118 8.63 -0.22 -5.46
CA LEU A 118 7.57 -0.18 -6.47
C LEU A 118 6.76 -1.48 -6.43
N VAL A 119 5.46 -1.34 -6.63
CA VAL A 119 4.54 -2.44 -6.90
C VAL A 119 3.92 -2.19 -8.26
N MET A 120 3.88 -3.21 -9.09
CA MET A 120 3.32 -3.14 -10.43
C MET A 120 2.32 -4.26 -10.70
N VAL A 121 1.42 -4.04 -11.64
CA VAL A 121 0.49 -5.06 -12.14
C VAL A 121 0.44 -4.96 -13.66
N VAL A 122 0.64 -6.08 -14.32
CA VAL A 122 0.34 -6.26 -15.75
C VAL A 122 -0.65 -7.41 -15.91
N ALA A 123 -1.55 -7.31 -16.88
CA ALA A 123 -2.58 -8.30 -17.15
C ALA A 123 -2.96 -8.31 -18.63
N GLY A 124 -3.58 -9.39 -19.10
CA GLY A 124 -4.05 -9.50 -20.46
C GLY A 124 -2.96 -9.64 -21.50
N LEU A 125 -1.76 -10.07 -21.11
CA LEU A 125 -0.66 -10.25 -22.06
C LEU A 125 -0.82 -11.57 -22.82
N ASN A 126 -0.39 -11.59 -24.09
CA ASN A 126 -0.67 -12.67 -25.02
C ASN A 126 0.28 -13.86 -24.91
N SER A 127 1.39 -13.74 -24.18
CA SER A 127 2.38 -14.81 -24.10
C SER A 127 3.17 -14.80 -22.80
N PHE A 128 3.76 -15.95 -22.47
CA PHE A 128 4.69 -16.09 -21.35
C PHE A 128 5.90 -15.16 -21.48
N ASN A 129 6.51 -15.09 -22.67
CA ASN A 129 7.66 -14.22 -22.92
C ASN A 129 7.27 -12.74 -22.88
N GLY A 130 6.12 -12.38 -23.46
CA GLY A 130 5.58 -11.02 -23.37
C GLY A 130 5.37 -10.57 -21.92
N ARG A 131 4.90 -11.47 -21.03
CA ARG A 131 4.82 -11.18 -19.62
C ARG A 131 6.19 -10.86 -19.00
N ILE A 132 7.24 -11.60 -19.35
CA ILE A 132 8.59 -11.33 -18.86
C ILE A 132 9.08 -9.97 -19.34
N GLU A 133 9.04 -9.73 -20.63
CA GLU A 133 9.58 -8.52 -21.26
C GLU A 133 8.85 -7.26 -20.78
N GLU A 134 7.50 -7.28 -20.78
CA GLU A 134 6.69 -6.14 -20.34
C GLU A 134 6.86 -5.87 -18.84
N SER A 135 6.95 -6.90 -18.00
CA SER A 135 7.14 -6.72 -16.57
C SER A 135 8.49 -6.08 -16.26
N VAL A 136 9.57 -6.55 -16.87
CA VAL A 136 10.90 -5.96 -16.68
C VAL A 136 10.93 -4.53 -17.16
N ARG A 137 10.48 -4.25 -18.39
CA ARG A 137 10.44 -2.91 -18.97
C ARG A 137 9.61 -1.93 -18.12
N PHE A 138 8.46 -2.37 -17.62
CA PHE A 138 7.54 -1.54 -16.86
C PHE A 138 8.10 -1.17 -15.48
N ILE A 139 8.67 -2.11 -14.72
CA ILE A 139 9.25 -1.81 -13.41
C ILE A 139 10.51 -0.92 -13.53
N GLU A 140 11.36 -1.18 -14.52
CA GLU A 140 12.55 -0.35 -14.80
C GLU A 140 12.16 1.07 -15.24
N TRP A 141 11.10 1.20 -16.07
CA TRP A 141 10.54 2.50 -16.38
C TRP A 141 10.11 3.23 -15.11
N GLY A 142 9.40 2.55 -14.19
CA GLY A 142 8.98 3.12 -12.92
C GLY A 142 10.13 3.63 -12.06
N PHE A 143 11.27 2.92 -12.04
CA PHE A 143 12.47 3.39 -11.33
C PHE A 143 13.16 4.55 -12.05
N ARG A 144 13.22 4.54 -13.36
CA ARG A 144 13.91 5.55 -14.17
C ARG A 144 13.10 6.83 -14.37
N ALA A 145 11.79 6.70 -14.66
CA ALA A 145 10.93 7.82 -15.02
C ALA A 145 10.40 8.62 -13.82
N TRP A 146 10.54 8.08 -12.61
CA TRP A 146 10.02 8.67 -11.40
C TRP A 146 11.06 8.69 -10.29
N GLN A 147 11.00 9.72 -9.45
CA GLN A 147 11.87 9.87 -8.28
C GLN A 147 11.06 10.17 -7.02
N ALA A 148 11.55 9.74 -5.87
CA ALA A 148 11.01 10.11 -4.57
C ALA A 148 11.82 11.28 -4.00
N LYS A 149 11.15 12.40 -3.71
CA LYS A 149 11.77 13.59 -3.10
C LYS A 149 11.31 13.69 -1.63
N PRO A 150 12.23 13.65 -0.65
CA PRO A 150 11.87 13.88 0.74
C PRO A 150 11.31 15.29 0.93
N VAL A 151 10.21 15.40 1.69
CA VAL A 151 9.57 16.69 2.01
C VAL A 151 9.49 16.97 3.51
N VAL A 152 9.33 15.92 4.35
CA VAL A 152 9.31 16.05 5.80
C VAL A 152 10.10 14.91 6.42
N ALA A 153 11.04 15.21 7.31
CA ALA A 153 11.80 14.19 8.04
C ALA A 153 10.91 13.48 9.07
N ALA A 154 11.24 12.21 9.39
CA ALA A 154 10.55 11.45 10.43
C ALA A 154 10.54 12.20 11.77
N GLY A 155 9.39 12.18 12.46
CA GLY A 155 9.19 12.84 13.76
C GLY A 155 9.13 14.36 13.71
N ARG A 156 9.34 15.00 12.55
CA ARG A 156 9.23 16.45 12.44
C ARG A 156 7.78 16.91 12.58
N LYS A 157 7.55 17.85 13.47
CA LYS A 157 6.27 18.53 13.63
C LYS A 157 6.03 19.46 12.44
N VAL A 158 4.84 19.37 11.87
CA VAL A 158 4.41 20.17 10.71
C VAL A 158 3.53 21.34 11.17
N GLU A 159 2.53 21.05 12.04
CA GLU A 159 1.53 22.02 12.50
C GLU A 159 0.93 21.53 13.82
N ASP A 160 0.10 22.35 14.47
CA ASP A 160 -0.77 21.97 15.58
C ASP A 160 -2.23 21.92 15.11
N ALA A 161 -2.94 20.83 15.43
CA ALA A 161 -4.36 20.71 15.18
C ALA A 161 -5.17 21.05 16.45
N GLU A 162 -6.29 21.76 16.28
CA GLU A 162 -7.23 22.04 17.35
C GLU A 162 -7.94 20.77 17.83
N VAL A 163 -8.10 20.65 19.15
CA VAL A 163 -8.77 19.52 19.78
C VAL A 163 -9.96 19.99 20.60
N GLN A 164 -11.13 19.38 20.34
CA GLN A 164 -12.35 19.60 21.07
C GLN A 164 -12.57 18.53 22.14
N LEU A 165 -13.08 18.95 23.30
CA LEU A 165 -13.39 18.07 24.45
C LEU A 165 -12.20 17.28 24.97
N GLY A 166 -10.97 17.76 24.74
CA GLY A 166 -9.72 17.16 25.17
C GLY A 166 -9.15 17.75 26.45
N SER A 167 -8.22 16.98 27.05
CA SER A 167 -7.38 17.47 28.16
C SER A 167 -6.37 18.54 27.72
N SER A 168 -6.17 18.69 26.41
CA SER A 168 -5.46 19.79 25.76
C SER A 168 -6.31 20.36 24.65
N SER A 169 -6.17 21.66 24.35
CA SER A 169 -6.86 22.36 23.26
C SER A 169 -6.22 22.12 21.88
N SER A 170 -5.03 21.53 21.84
CA SER A 170 -4.32 21.22 20.60
C SER A 170 -3.47 19.96 20.73
N VAL A 171 -3.05 19.39 19.59
CA VAL A 171 -2.12 18.29 19.46
C VAL A 171 -1.19 18.52 18.27
N GLY A 172 0.10 18.23 18.44
CA GLY A 172 1.08 18.36 17.36
C GLY A 172 0.88 17.29 16.29
N LEU A 173 0.97 17.70 15.03
CA LEU A 173 0.92 16.86 13.85
C LEU A 173 2.34 16.55 13.39
N VAL A 174 2.76 15.29 13.48
CA VAL A 174 4.11 14.88 13.13
C VAL A 174 4.12 13.84 12.00
N ALA A 175 5.21 13.82 11.25
CA ALA A 175 5.45 12.79 10.25
C ALA A 175 5.81 11.46 10.94
N PRO A 176 5.04 10.36 10.75
CA PRO A 176 5.33 9.07 11.40
C PRO A 176 6.62 8.41 10.90
N LYS A 177 7.03 8.77 9.70
CA LYS A 177 8.27 8.38 9.02
C LYS A 177 8.69 9.51 8.09
N GLN A 178 9.87 9.40 7.44
CA GLN A 178 10.20 10.34 6.36
C GLN A 178 9.09 10.33 5.30
N LEU A 179 8.48 11.49 5.06
CA LEU A 179 7.47 11.66 4.01
C LEU A 179 8.15 12.07 2.71
N THR A 180 7.75 11.44 1.61
CA THR A 180 8.28 11.68 0.28
C THR A 180 7.15 11.92 -0.71
N VAL A 181 7.40 12.77 -1.70
CA VAL A 181 6.54 12.91 -2.88
C VAL A 181 7.16 12.18 -4.05
N THR A 182 6.33 11.60 -4.89
CA THR A 182 6.75 10.97 -6.14
C THR A 182 6.59 11.97 -7.28
N LEU A 183 7.67 12.23 -8.00
CA LEU A 183 7.75 13.19 -9.10
C LEU A 183 8.33 12.54 -10.34
N PRO A 184 7.99 13.01 -11.56
CA PRO A 184 8.75 12.65 -12.74
C PRO A 184 10.24 12.95 -12.56
N ALA A 185 11.10 12.11 -13.09
CA ALA A 185 12.54 12.29 -13.00
C ALA A 185 12.94 13.61 -13.69
N GLY A 186 13.79 14.40 -13.02
CA GLY A 186 14.20 15.73 -13.51
C GLY A 186 13.18 16.84 -13.26
N ALA A 187 11.96 16.55 -12.80
CA ALA A 187 11.00 17.59 -12.48
C ALA A 187 11.37 18.34 -11.19
N VAL A 188 11.25 19.65 -11.22
CA VAL A 188 11.37 20.55 -10.06
C VAL A 188 10.11 21.44 -10.02
N PRO A 189 8.92 20.87 -9.80
CA PRO A 189 7.69 21.65 -9.80
C PRO A 189 7.65 22.58 -8.60
N GLU A 190 7.01 23.74 -8.77
CA GLU A 190 6.52 24.52 -7.64
C GLU A 190 5.48 23.69 -6.89
N MET A 191 5.78 23.32 -5.65
CA MET A 191 4.90 22.55 -4.80
C MET A 191 4.27 23.43 -3.74
N ARG A 192 2.99 23.24 -3.52
CA ARG A 192 2.24 23.81 -2.39
C ARG A 192 1.91 22.70 -1.41
N ALA A 193 2.07 22.99 -0.13
CA ALA A 193 1.75 22.06 0.95
C ALA A 193 0.64 22.67 1.82
N LYS A 194 -0.37 21.87 2.16
CA LYS A 194 -1.46 22.24 3.05
C LYS A 194 -1.76 21.08 3.99
N VAL A 195 -1.91 21.37 5.29
CA VAL A 195 -2.44 20.38 6.24
C VAL A 195 -3.95 20.34 6.13
N VAL A 196 -4.51 19.14 6.03
CA VAL A 196 -5.96 18.90 5.95
C VAL A 196 -6.38 17.89 7.01
N TYR A 197 -7.35 18.27 7.84
CA TYR A 197 -7.98 17.41 8.84
C TYR A 197 -9.43 17.83 9.07
N ASN A 198 -10.24 16.94 9.65
CA ASN A 198 -11.61 17.24 10.05
C ASN A 198 -11.56 17.90 11.44
N GLY A 199 -11.41 19.21 11.45
CA GLY A 199 -11.28 19.97 12.68
C GLY A 199 -12.61 20.53 13.22
N PRO A 200 -12.65 20.80 14.54
CA PRO A 200 -11.68 20.42 15.54
C PRO A 200 -11.65 18.89 15.79
N LEU A 201 -10.48 18.32 16.06
CA LEU A 201 -10.31 16.90 16.37
C LEU A 201 -11.01 16.56 17.68
N LYS A 202 -11.70 15.41 17.73
CA LYS A 202 -12.42 14.98 18.95
C LYS A 202 -11.56 14.07 19.81
N ALA A 203 -11.37 14.44 21.09
CA ALA A 203 -10.74 13.55 22.06
C ALA A 203 -11.64 12.34 22.42
N PRO A 204 -11.04 11.16 22.78
CA PRO A 204 -9.61 10.95 23.02
C PRO A 204 -8.84 10.70 21.72
N ILE A 205 -7.57 11.10 21.70
CA ILE A 205 -6.64 10.88 20.60
C ILE A 205 -5.45 10.07 21.15
N ALA A 206 -5.07 8.99 20.50
CA ALA A 206 -3.89 8.23 20.88
C ALA A 206 -2.62 8.82 20.23
N LYS A 207 -1.49 8.75 20.94
CA LYS A 207 -0.20 9.04 20.31
C LYS A 207 0.03 8.12 19.11
N GLY A 208 0.45 8.68 17.97
CA GLY A 208 0.66 7.94 16.72
C GLY A 208 -0.63 7.66 15.93
N GLN A 209 -1.79 8.09 16.40
CA GLN A 209 -3.03 7.99 15.64
C GLN A 209 -2.97 8.91 14.40
N HIS A 210 -3.35 8.41 13.24
CA HIS A 210 -3.52 9.20 12.03
C HIS A 210 -4.71 10.15 12.21
N VAL A 211 -4.47 11.45 12.12
CA VAL A 211 -5.47 12.50 12.40
C VAL A 211 -5.52 13.60 11.35
N ALA A 212 -4.53 13.67 10.46
CA ALA A 212 -4.44 14.69 9.42
C ALA A 212 -3.63 14.17 8.22
N ASP A 213 -3.73 14.85 7.08
CA ASP A 213 -2.89 14.64 5.91
C ASP A 213 -2.15 15.93 5.54
N LEU A 214 -0.89 15.81 5.19
CA LEU A 214 -0.14 16.83 4.45
C LEU A 214 -0.45 16.62 2.96
N VAL A 215 -1.24 17.51 2.39
CA VAL A 215 -1.64 17.48 0.98
C VAL A 215 -0.64 18.29 0.18
N ILE A 216 0.03 17.63 -0.77
CA ILE A 216 0.98 18.26 -1.68
C ILE A 216 0.35 18.35 -3.07
N THR A 217 0.33 19.55 -3.62
CA THR A 217 -0.12 19.85 -4.98
C THR A 217 0.95 20.60 -5.76
N GLY A 218 0.92 20.52 -7.06
CA GLY A 218 1.84 21.25 -7.95
C GLY A 218 1.39 21.15 -9.40
N ALA A 219 1.98 21.96 -10.26
CA ALA A 219 1.75 21.86 -11.69
C ALA A 219 2.23 20.49 -12.19
N ASP A 220 1.47 19.86 -13.07
CA ASP A 220 1.78 18.61 -13.75
C ASP A 220 2.04 17.39 -12.82
N MET A 221 1.53 17.44 -11.59
CA MET A 221 1.59 16.33 -10.66
C MET A 221 0.21 16.05 -10.02
N PRO A 222 -0.17 14.77 -9.82
CA PRO A 222 -1.37 14.45 -9.08
C PRO A 222 -1.23 14.88 -7.62
N GLU A 223 -2.36 15.25 -7.00
CA GLU A 223 -2.41 15.49 -5.56
C GLU A 223 -1.88 14.26 -4.79
N GLN A 224 -0.99 14.50 -3.84
CA GLN A 224 -0.45 13.46 -2.97
C GLN A 224 -0.81 13.77 -1.52
N ARG A 225 -1.36 12.77 -0.82
CA ARG A 225 -1.72 12.84 0.60
C ARG A 225 -0.74 12.02 1.41
N LEU A 226 -0.07 12.69 2.33
CA LEU A 226 0.97 12.11 3.19
C LEU A 226 0.46 12.13 4.64
N PRO A 227 0.38 10.97 5.32
CA PRO A 227 -0.25 10.89 6.63
C PRO A 227 0.55 11.64 7.70
N LEU A 228 -0.16 12.39 8.54
CA LEU A 228 0.33 12.99 9.77
C LEU A 228 -0.35 12.34 10.98
N VAL A 229 0.41 12.13 12.03
CA VAL A 229 -0.05 11.48 13.25
C VAL A 229 0.08 12.40 14.45
N ALA A 230 -0.71 12.14 15.51
CA ALA A 230 -0.62 12.84 16.76
C ALA A 230 0.72 12.56 17.46
N ASP A 231 1.44 13.61 17.89
CA ASP A 231 2.72 13.51 18.60
C ASP A 231 2.57 13.05 20.06
N ALA A 232 1.39 13.28 20.64
CA ALA A 232 1.05 12.94 22.00
C ALA A 232 -0.38 12.38 22.11
N ALA A 233 -0.67 11.70 23.21
CA ALA A 233 -2.03 11.32 23.54
C ALA A 233 -2.77 12.52 24.16
N VAL A 234 -4.05 12.72 23.75
CA VAL A 234 -4.94 13.70 24.35
C VAL A 234 -6.15 12.96 24.92
N GLY A 235 -6.27 12.96 26.24
CA GLY A 235 -7.39 12.36 26.96
C GLY A 235 -8.67 13.22 26.82
N LYS A 236 -9.82 12.68 27.26
CA LYS A 236 -11.07 13.47 27.37
C LYS A 236 -10.92 14.52 28.46
N ALA A 237 -11.49 15.73 28.24
CA ALA A 237 -11.58 16.76 29.26
C ALA A 237 -12.37 16.26 30.48
N GLY A 238 -11.97 16.66 31.68
CA GLY A 238 -12.72 16.45 32.91
C GLY A 238 -14.08 17.14 32.87
N PHE A 239 -14.92 16.87 33.89
CA PHE A 239 -16.30 17.40 33.97
C PHE A 239 -16.36 18.93 33.79
N PHE A 240 -15.50 19.68 34.46
CA PHE A 240 -15.46 21.15 34.38
C PHE A 240 -15.01 21.66 33.00
N GLY A 241 -14.05 20.99 32.35
CA GLY A 241 -13.60 21.35 30.99
C GLY A 241 -14.68 21.14 29.93
N ARG A 242 -15.53 20.12 30.11
CA ARG A 242 -16.66 19.87 29.20
C ARG A 242 -17.78 20.89 29.37
N ALA A 243 -18.08 21.32 30.63
CA ALA A 243 -19.05 22.34 30.90
C ALA A 243 -18.64 23.70 30.31
N TRP A 244 -17.35 24.06 30.42
CA TRP A 244 -16.82 25.30 29.85
C TRP A 244 -16.84 25.29 28.31
N ALA A 245 -16.46 24.20 27.68
CA ALA A 245 -16.52 24.05 26.21
C ALA A 245 -17.96 24.12 25.67
N GLY A 246 -18.95 23.65 26.45
CA GLY A 246 -20.37 23.78 26.11
C GLY A 246 -20.87 25.21 26.15
N LEU A 247 -20.38 26.02 27.10
CA LEU A 247 -20.73 27.44 27.23
C LEU A 247 -20.12 28.29 26.11
N THR A 248 -18.84 28.04 25.74
CA THR A 248 -18.18 28.80 24.65
C THR A 248 -18.70 28.44 23.26
N GLY A 249 -19.19 27.21 23.05
CA GLY A 249 -19.83 26.80 21.80
C GLY A 249 -21.26 27.32 21.57
N LEU A 250 -21.85 27.97 22.55
CA LEU A 250 -23.15 28.64 22.42
C LEU A 250 -23.06 30.11 21.96
N PHE A 251 -21.82 30.66 21.95
CA PHE A 251 -21.57 32.08 21.62
C PHE A 251 -20.60 32.26 20.42
N GLY A 252 -20.28 31.19 19.67
CA GLY A 252 -19.38 31.20 18.51
C GLY A 252 -20.06 30.75 17.21
#